data_5481f93455a71cc9e60048c5bfae4eb3
#
_entry.id   5481f93455a71cc9e60048c5bfae4eb3
#
_cell.length_a   1.000
_cell.length_b   1.000
_cell.length_c   1.000
_cell.angle_alpha   90.00
_cell.angle_beta   90.00
_cell.angle_gamma   90.00
#
_symmetry.space_group_name_H-M   'P 1'
#
loop_
_entity.id
_entity.type
_entity.pdbx_description
1 polymer ?
#
loop_
_entity_poly.entity_id
_entity_poly.type
_entity_poly.pdbx_seq_one_letter_code
_entity_poly.pdbx_strand_id
1 'polypeptide(L)'
;EGELSNLRKSLKGLARAKTAEAKISRTLLKIAERVLAGEIAARKGDFDAGIQALREALQLESTVPYSEPPFWFQPVRHNLGAVLLLAGRPGDAESVYREDLRLNPENGWALHGLVHSLQAQRKDAAQESARLHSAWAQADVSLSGSRF
;
A
#
# COMPACT_ATOMS: atom_id res chain seq x y z
N GLU A 1 -12.37 -13.90 -3.70
CA GLU A 1 -13.46 -13.69 -2.70
C GLU A 1 -13.43 -14.75 -1.57
N GLY A 2 -13.00 -15.99 -1.84
CA GLY A 2 -12.84 -17.03 -0.82
C GLY A 2 -11.90 -16.61 0.30
N GLU A 3 -10.72 -16.08 -0.03
CA GLU A 3 -9.72 -15.62 0.94
C GLU A 3 -10.25 -14.49 1.82
N LEU A 4 -10.99 -13.54 1.26
CA LEU A 4 -11.62 -12.47 2.03
C LEU A 4 -12.63 -13.03 3.05
N SER A 5 -13.40 -14.05 2.66
CA SER A 5 -14.31 -14.74 3.58
C SER A 5 -13.56 -15.44 4.71
N ASN A 6 -12.43 -16.09 4.40
CA ASN A 6 -11.59 -16.77 5.40
C ASN A 6 -10.96 -15.77 6.40
N LEU A 7 -10.45 -14.65 5.93
CA LEU A 7 -9.96 -13.58 6.79
C LEU A 7 -11.03 -13.06 7.75
N ARG A 8 -12.25 -12.85 7.28
CA ARG A 8 -13.38 -12.41 8.10
C ARG A 8 -13.75 -13.43 9.18
N LYS A 9 -13.67 -14.73 8.89
CA LYS A 9 -13.87 -15.80 9.90
C LYS A 9 -12.79 -15.78 10.96
N SER A 10 -11.52 -15.66 10.56
CA SER A 10 -10.38 -15.58 11.48
C SER A 10 -10.48 -14.38 12.41
N LEU A 11 -10.89 -13.22 11.89
CA LEU A 11 -11.14 -12.01 12.70
C LEU A 11 -12.19 -12.24 13.79
N LYS A 12 -13.29 -12.95 13.48
CA LYS A 12 -14.33 -13.29 14.46
C LYS A 12 -13.80 -14.22 15.56
N GLY A 13 -12.92 -15.17 15.20
CA GLY A 13 -12.28 -16.08 16.17
C GLY A 13 -11.37 -15.36 17.17
N LEU A 14 -10.60 -14.38 16.70
CA LEU A 14 -9.67 -13.60 17.54
C LEU A 14 -10.35 -12.50 18.40
N ALA A 15 -11.62 -12.24 18.20
CA ALA A 15 -12.32 -11.14 18.88
C ALA A 15 -12.33 -11.25 20.42
N ARG A 16 -12.18 -12.45 20.97
CA ARG A 16 -12.29 -12.74 22.42
C ARG A 16 -10.96 -12.63 23.19
N ALA A 17 -9.83 -12.71 22.52
CA ALA A 17 -8.53 -12.66 23.18
C ALA A 17 -8.14 -11.22 23.55
N LYS A 18 -7.67 -10.99 24.80
CA LYS A 18 -7.38 -9.66 25.35
C LYS A 18 -5.89 -9.32 25.44
N THR A 19 -4.98 -10.21 25.03
CA THR A 19 -3.53 -9.97 25.10
C THR A 19 -3.08 -8.92 24.09
N ALA A 20 -1.91 -8.32 24.32
CA ALA A 20 -1.30 -7.35 23.42
C ALA A 20 -1.05 -7.96 22.04
N GLU A 21 -0.52 -9.19 22.00
CA GLU A 21 -0.25 -9.95 20.79
C GLU A 21 -1.55 -10.20 19.99
N ALA A 22 -2.63 -10.57 20.67
CA ALA A 22 -3.92 -10.76 20.02
C ALA A 22 -4.49 -9.45 19.47
N LYS A 23 -4.19 -8.31 20.10
CA LYS A 23 -4.57 -6.99 19.58
C LYS A 23 -3.80 -6.68 18.29
N ILE A 24 -2.49 -6.89 18.28
CA ILE A 24 -1.65 -6.72 17.11
C ILE A 24 -2.14 -7.63 15.98
N SER A 25 -2.28 -8.93 16.25
CA SER A 25 -2.75 -9.92 15.26
C SER A 25 -4.10 -9.54 14.65
N ARG A 26 -5.04 -9.06 15.46
CA ARG A 26 -6.33 -8.55 14.94
C ARG A 26 -6.16 -7.34 14.03
N THR A 27 -5.26 -6.42 14.39
CA THR A 27 -4.99 -5.24 13.55
C THR A 27 -4.40 -5.67 12.22
N LEU A 28 -3.41 -6.56 12.22
CA LEU A 28 -2.80 -7.10 11.00
C LEU A 28 -3.81 -7.81 10.09
N LEU A 29 -4.68 -8.64 10.66
CA LEU A 29 -5.74 -9.30 9.89
C LEU A 29 -6.77 -8.32 9.34
N LYS A 30 -7.06 -7.22 10.06
CA LYS A 30 -7.91 -6.15 9.53
C LYS A 30 -7.24 -5.41 8.38
N ILE A 31 -5.93 -5.13 8.48
CA ILE A 31 -5.16 -4.54 7.39
C ILE A 31 -5.24 -5.47 6.16
N ALA A 32 -4.94 -6.76 6.33
CA ALA A 32 -5.02 -7.74 5.25
C ALA A 32 -6.42 -7.81 4.61
N GLU A 33 -7.48 -7.80 5.43
CA GLU A 33 -8.86 -7.80 4.96
C GLU A 33 -9.17 -6.55 4.14
N ARG A 34 -8.77 -5.37 4.61
CA ARG A 34 -9.01 -4.10 3.90
C ARG A 34 -8.18 -3.98 2.63
N VAL A 35 -6.92 -4.38 2.66
CA VAL A 35 -6.06 -4.39 1.46
C VAL A 35 -6.66 -5.32 0.41
N LEU A 36 -7.03 -6.56 0.78
CA LEU A 36 -7.63 -7.51 -0.15
C LEU A 36 -8.97 -7.02 -0.70
N ALA A 37 -9.82 -6.43 0.14
CA ALA A 37 -11.09 -5.83 -0.28
C ALA A 37 -10.85 -4.68 -1.29
N GLY A 38 -9.87 -3.81 -1.02
CA GLY A 38 -9.49 -2.72 -1.89
C GLY A 38 -9.00 -3.19 -3.26
N GLU A 39 -8.14 -4.21 -3.28
CA GLU A 39 -7.63 -4.80 -4.52
C GLU A 39 -8.74 -5.49 -5.35
N ILE A 40 -9.66 -6.21 -4.69
CA ILE A 40 -10.80 -6.83 -5.36
C ILE A 40 -11.71 -5.77 -5.97
N ALA A 41 -12.02 -4.69 -5.24
CA ALA A 41 -12.86 -3.60 -5.74
C ALA A 41 -12.20 -2.90 -6.95
N ALA A 42 -10.92 -2.57 -6.85
CA ALA A 42 -10.16 -1.95 -7.94
C ALA A 42 -10.13 -2.82 -9.21
N ARG A 43 -9.94 -4.14 -9.07
CA ARG A 43 -9.98 -5.10 -10.20
C ARG A 43 -11.36 -5.21 -10.83
N LYS A 44 -12.43 -4.91 -10.11
CA LYS A 44 -13.82 -4.84 -10.62
C LYS A 44 -14.15 -3.49 -11.24
N GLY A 45 -13.22 -2.52 -11.21
CA GLY A 45 -13.44 -1.15 -11.68
C GLY A 45 -14.12 -0.23 -10.66
N ASP A 46 -14.41 -0.72 -9.44
CA ASP A 46 -14.96 0.09 -8.36
C ASP A 46 -13.80 0.76 -7.60
N PHE A 47 -13.23 1.79 -8.22
CA PHE A 47 -12.06 2.47 -7.68
C PHE A 47 -12.37 3.24 -6.39
N ASP A 48 -13.57 3.80 -6.25
CA ASP A 48 -13.93 4.55 -5.04
C ASP A 48 -14.01 3.63 -3.83
N ALA A 49 -14.67 2.48 -3.94
CA ALA A 49 -14.67 1.48 -2.88
C ALA A 49 -13.26 0.93 -2.61
N GLY A 50 -12.45 0.74 -3.66
CA GLY A 50 -11.06 0.31 -3.56
C GLY A 50 -10.21 1.29 -2.76
N ILE A 51 -10.25 2.57 -3.11
CA ILE A 51 -9.52 3.65 -2.44
C ILE A 51 -9.99 3.79 -0.99
N GLN A 52 -11.29 3.72 -0.73
CA GLN A 52 -11.83 3.80 0.63
C GLN A 52 -11.29 2.66 1.52
N ALA A 53 -11.35 1.43 1.04
CA ALA A 53 -10.84 0.27 1.78
C ALA A 53 -9.34 0.39 2.07
N LEU A 54 -8.54 0.86 1.10
CA LEU A 54 -7.10 1.05 1.28
C LEU A 54 -6.77 2.22 2.23
N ARG A 55 -7.57 3.28 2.25
CA ARG A 55 -7.43 4.34 3.27
C ARG A 55 -7.72 3.84 4.68
N GLU A 56 -8.73 2.98 4.85
CA GLU A 56 -9.01 2.34 6.13
C GLU A 56 -7.87 1.40 6.56
N ALA A 57 -7.28 0.65 5.61
CA ALA A 57 -6.10 -0.16 5.87
C ALA A 57 -4.91 0.70 6.33
N LEU A 58 -4.67 1.84 5.67
CA LEU A 58 -3.61 2.78 6.03
C LEU A 58 -3.79 3.37 7.44
N GLN A 59 -5.02 3.69 7.82
CA GLN A 59 -5.33 4.13 9.18
C GLN A 59 -5.03 3.04 10.21
N LEU A 60 -5.35 1.79 9.91
CA LEU A 60 -5.02 0.66 10.79
C LEU A 60 -3.51 0.44 10.88
N GLU A 61 -2.79 0.51 9.75
CA GLU A 61 -1.33 0.38 9.69
C GLU A 61 -0.65 1.39 10.61
N SER A 62 -1.11 2.64 10.64
CA SER A 62 -0.56 3.69 11.50
C SER A 62 -0.71 3.43 13.01
N THR A 63 -1.55 2.47 13.41
CA THR A 63 -1.74 2.06 14.81
C THR A 63 -0.87 0.86 15.20
N VAL A 64 -0.19 0.24 14.25
CA VAL A 64 0.71 -0.89 14.52
C VAL A 64 1.99 -0.35 15.15
N PRO A 65 2.43 -0.90 16.30
CA PRO A 65 3.66 -0.45 16.92
C PRO A 65 4.89 -0.76 16.04
N TYR A 66 5.90 0.09 16.16
CA TYR A 66 7.19 -0.16 15.48
C TYR A 66 7.78 -1.51 15.89
N SER A 67 8.38 -2.22 14.93
CA SER A 67 9.12 -3.47 15.15
C SER A 67 10.13 -3.70 14.02
N GLU A 68 11.20 -4.42 14.31
CA GLU A 68 12.18 -4.92 13.36
C GLU A 68 12.25 -6.46 13.44
N PRO A 69 11.88 -7.18 12.37
CA PRO A 69 11.30 -6.67 11.12
C PRO A 69 9.88 -6.10 11.33
N PRO A 70 9.39 -5.26 10.38
CA PRO A 70 8.03 -4.71 10.46
C PRO A 70 6.98 -5.81 10.50
N PHE A 71 5.96 -5.66 11.34
CA PHE A 71 4.83 -6.59 11.39
C PHE A 71 4.04 -6.63 10.07
N TRP A 72 4.01 -5.51 9.35
CA TRP A 72 3.45 -5.39 8.01
C TRP A 72 4.54 -4.94 7.04
N PHE A 73 5.02 -5.87 6.22
CA PHE A 73 6.26 -5.68 5.43
C PHE A 73 6.10 -4.81 4.17
N GLN A 74 4.88 -4.75 3.61
CA GLN A 74 4.60 -3.94 2.41
C GLN A 74 3.73 -2.75 2.78
N PRO A 75 4.23 -1.51 2.69
CA PRO A 75 3.44 -0.33 3.02
C PRO A 75 2.12 -0.28 2.25
N VAL A 76 1.00 -0.08 2.96
CA VAL A 76 -0.34 0.04 2.35
C VAL A 76 -0.40 1.20 1.34
N ARG A 77 0.47 2.21 1.52
CA ARG A 77 0.61 3.33 0.57
C ARG A 77 0.93 2.88 -0.84
N HIS A 78 1.68 1.80 -1.02
CA HIS A 78 2.00 1.27 -2.36
C HIS A 78 0.73 0.80 -3.08
N ASN A 79 -0.15 0.06 -2.39
CA ASN A 79 -1.43 -0.37 -2.95
C ASN A 79 -2.36 0.83 -3.22
N LEU A 80 -2.46 1.76 -2.27
CA LEU A 80 -3.29 2.95 -2.41
C LEU A 80 -2.85 3.83 -3.59
N GLY A 81 -1.55 4.11 -3.70
CA GLY A 81 -1.01 4.90 -4.80
C GLY A 81 -1.23 4.25 -6.16
N ALA A 82 -1.05 2.92 -6.26
CA ALA A 82 -1.31 2.18 -7.50
C ALA A 82 -2.79 2.23 -7.90
N VAL A 83 -3.72 2.06 -6.96
CA VAL A 83 -5.16 2.13 -7.24
C VAL A 83 -5.57 3.57 -7.62
N LEU A 84 -4.99 4.59 -7.00
CA LEU A 84 -5.21 5.99 -7.38
C LEU A 84 -4.74 6.28 -8.81
N LEU A 85 -3.59 5.74 -9.24
CA LEU A 85 -3.14 5.84 -10.63
C LEU A 85 -4.11 5.16 -11.60
N LEU A 86 -4.58 3.96 -11.29
CA LEU A 86 -5.58 3.24 -12.09
C LEU A 86 -6.91 4.00 -12.17
N ALA A 87 -7.28 4.70 -11.11
CA ALA A 87 -8.47 5.55 -11.05
C ALA A 87 -8.33 6.90 -11.79
N GLY A 88 -7.18 7.18 -12.46
CA GLY A 88 -6.93 8.45 -13.11
C GLY A 88 -6.72 9.62 -12.14
N ARG A 89 -6.27 9.35 -10.91
CA ARG A 89 -6.04 10.34 -9.84
C ARG A 89 -4.55 10.52 -9.53
N PRO A 90 -3.70 10.90 -10.51
CA PRO A 90 -2.26 10.93 -10.33
C PRO A 90 -1.77 11.97 -9.31
N GLY A 91 -2.50 13.06 -9.09
CA GLY A 91 -2.15 14.07 -8.07
C GLY A 91 -2.30 13.52 -6.65
N ASP A 92 -3.35 12.72 -6.40
CA ASP A 92 -3.52 12.05 -5.11
C ASP A 92 -2.47 10.95 -4.91
N ALA A 93 -2.16 10.19 -5.96
CA ALA A 93 -1.11 9.17 -5.94
C ALA A 93 0.26 9.78 -5.63
N GLU A 94 0.61 10.92 -6.27
CA GLU A 94 1.84 11.67 -5.97
C GLU A 94 1.94 11.98 -4.47
N SER A 95 0.87 12.50 -3.88
CA SER A 95 0.85 12.84 -2.46
C SER A 95 1.10 11.63 -1.57
N VAL A 96 0.49 10.49 -1.90
CA VAL A 96 0.66 9.22 -1.16
C VAL A 96 2.11 8.71 -1.25
N TYR A 97 2.72 8.71 -2.45
CA TYR A 97 4.09 8.25 -2.62
C TYR A 97 5.13 9.20 -1.99
N ARG A 98 4.90 10.52 -2.04
CA ARG A 98 5.78 11.47 -1.35
C ARG A 98 5.74 11.28 0.17
N GLU A 99 4.56 10.97 0.73
CA GLU A 99 4.46 10.65 2.15
C GLU A 99 5.13 9.31 2.49
N ASP A 100 5.03 8.30 1.62
CA ASP A 100 5.78 7.05 1.82
C ASP A 100 7.29 7.29 1.83
N LEU A 101 7.81 8.05 0.87
CA LEU A 101 9.24 8.37 0.76
C LEU A 101 9.77 9.24 1.91
N ARG A 102 8.90 9.97 2.63
CA ARG A 102 9.27 10.67 3.86
C ARG A 102 9.53 9.68 5.00
N LEU A 103 8.81 8.57 5.04
CA LEU A 103 8.93 7.52 6.05
C LEU A 103 9.96 6.45 5.67
N ASN A 104 10.03 6.13 4.39
CA ASN A 104 10.88 5.10 3.80
C ASN A 104 11.74 5.71 2.67
N PRO A 105 12.77 6.51 3.01
CA PRO A 105 13.62 7.15 2.00
C PRO A 105 14.21 6.14 1.01
N GLU A 106 14.24 6.51 -0.27
CA GLU A 106 14.80 5.70 -1.37
C GLU A 106 14.12 4.34 -1.59
N ASN A 107 12.87 4.16 -1.10
CA ASN A 107 12.07 2.98 -1.42
C ASN A 107 11.78 2.94 -2.93
N GLY A 108 12.34 1.95 -3.64
CA GLY A 108 12.22 1.84 -5.10
C GLY A 108 10.79 1.68 -5.60
N TRP A 109 9.92 0.98 -4.85
CA TRP A 109 8.50 0.84 -5.19
C TRP A 109 7.76 2.17 -5.14
N ALA A 110 8.00 2.96 -4.10
CA ALA A 110 7.42 4.29 -3.97
C ALA A 110 7.98 5.28 -5.00
N LEU A 111 9.28 5.25 -5.29
CA LEU A 111 9.90 6.04 -6.35
C LEU A 111 9.31 5.70 -7.72
N HIS A 112 9.13 4.42 -8.04
CA HIS A 112 8.48 3.99 -9.27
C HIS A 112 7.07 4.59 -9.39
N GLY A 113 6.24 4.45 -8.34
CA GLY A 113 4.89 5.01 -8.32
C GLY A 113 4.89 6.54 -8.43
N LEU A 114 5.83 7.22 -7.78
CA LEU A 114 5.97 8.68 -7.85
C LEU A 114 6.33 9.15 -9.26
N VAL A 115 7.30 8.50 -9.91
CA VAL A 115 7.69 8.80 -11.31
C VAL A 115 6.47 8.69 -12.22
N HIS A 116 5.71 7.60 -12.14
CA HIS A 116 4.49 7.43 -12.95
C HIS A 116 3.42 8.47 -12.63
N SER A 117 3.29 8.86 -11.36
CA SER A 117 2.33 9.90 -10.95
C SER A 117 2.68 11.27 -11.56
N LEU A 118 3.96 11.63 -11.58
CA LEU A 118 4.45 12.87 -12.16
C LEU A 118 4.28 12.86 -13.68
N GLN A 119 4.67 11.78 -14.36
CA GLN A 119 4.53 11.62 -15.81
C GLN A 119 3.07 11.73 -16.25
N ALA A 120 2.14 11.08 -15.54
CA ALA A 120 0.70 11.16 -15.83
C ALA A 120 0.14 12.59 -15.69
N GLN A 121 0.78 13.44 -14.87
CA GLN A 121 0.45 14.86 -14.73
C GLN A 121 1.24 15.76 -15.69
N ARG A 122 2.09 15.20 -16.56
CA ARG A 122 3.03 15.94 -17.42
C ARG A 122 3.98 16.84 -16.63
N LYS A 123 4.33 16.47 -15.42
CA LYS A 123 5.33 17.13 -14.58
C LYS A 123 6.72 16.57 -14.87
N ASP A 124 7.76 17.35 -14.60
CA ASP A 124 9.13 16.84 -14.64
C ASP A 124 9.33 15.76 -13.57
N ALA A 125 9.92 14.65 -13.97
CA ALA A 125 10.21 13.50 -13.12
C ALA A 125 11.69 13.10 -13.20
N ALA A 126 12.57 13.96 -13.73
CA ALA A 126 13.97 13.60 -13.97
C ALA A 126 14.71 13.27 -12.67
N GLN A 127 14.49 14.05 -11.62
CA GLN A 127 15.12 13.83 -10.31
C GLN A 127 14.66 12.49 -9.71
N GLU A 128 13.35 12.23 -9.68
CA GLU A 128 12.79 11.00 -9.13
C GLU A 128 13.17 9.77 -9.96
N SER A 129 13.28 9.92 -11.26
CA SER A 129 13.77 8.86 -12.17
C SER A 129 15.24 8.52 -11.88
N ALA A 130 16.09 9.50 -11.65
CA ALA A 130 17.48 9.28 -11.28
C ALA A 130 17.61 8.57 -9.92
N ARG A 131 16.81 8.96 -8.93
CA ARG A 131 16.72 8.29 -7.63
C ARG A 131 16.25 6.85 -7.77
N LEU A 132 15.20 6.60 -8.57
CA LEU A 132 14.71 5.26 -8.84
C LEU A 132 15.82 4.39 -9.48
N HIS A 133 16.52 4.92 -10.49
CA HIS A 133 17.62 4.20 -11.12
C HIS A 133 18.71 3.81 -10.11
N SER A 134 19.09 4.74 -9.24
CA SER A 134 20.06 4.48 -8.18
C SER A 134 19.57 3.44 -7.17
N ALA A 135 18.34 3.59 -6.67
CA ALA A 135 17.75 2.67 -5.70
C ALA A 135 17.55 1.25 -6.25
N TRP A 136 17.40 1.11 -7.59
CA TRP A 136 17.14 -0.17 -8.26
C TRP A 136 18.36 -0.73 -9.03
N ALA A 137 19.54 -0.09 -8.90
CA ALA A 137 20.73 -0.41 -9.68
C ALA A 137 21.26 -1.86 -9.49
N GLN A 138 20.98 -2.47 -8.34
CA GLN A 138 21.39 -3.84 -8.00
C GLN A 138 20.25 -4.86 -8.15
N ALA A 139 19.06 -4.46 -8.58
CA ALA A 139 17.93 -5.36 -8.73
C ALA A 139 18.01 -6.09 -10.09
N ASP A 140 17.69 -7.37 -10.07
CA ASP A 140 17.61 -8.24 -11.24
C ASP A 140 16.19 -8.34 -11.83
N VAL A 141 15.26 -7.58 -11.28
CA VAL A 141 13.86 -7.54 -11.71
C VAL A 141 13.45 -6.14 -12.14
N SER A 142 12.57 -6.07 -13.13
CA SER A 142 11.95 -4.81 -13.56
C SER A 142 10.64 -4.58 -12.82
N LEU A 143 10.42 -3.34 -12.36
CA LEU A 143 9.15 -2.96 -11.74
C LEU A 143 8.08 -2.74 -12.81
N SER A 144 6.95 -3.44 -12.68
CA SER A 144 5.75 -3.21 -13.51
C SER A 144 4.72 -2.31 -12.82
N GLY A 145 4.91 -2.02 -11.54
CA GLY A 145 4.03 -1.18 -10.71
C GLY A 145 4.64 -0.95 -9.34
N SER A 146 3.98 -0.17 -8.50
CA SER A 146 4.40 0.07 -7.11
C SER A 146 3.91 -1.01 -6.14
N ARG A 147 3.32 -2.07 -6.64
CA ARG A 147 2.79 -3.21 -5.87
C ARG A 147 2.93 -4.49 -6.69
N PHE A 148 2.81 -5.65 -6.04
CA PHE A 148 2.79 -6.97 -6.67
C PHE A 148 1.48 -7.24 -7.41
#